data_4bec2fa846ba68395271b737535c9ac4
#
_entry.id   4bec2fa846ba68395271b737535c9ac4
#
_cell.length_a   1.000
_cell.length_b   1.000
_cell.length_c   1.000
_cell.angle_alpha   90.00
_cell.angle_beta   90.00
_cell.angle_gamma   90.00
#
_symmetry.space_group_name_H-M   'P 1'
#
loop_
_entity.id
_entity.type
_entity.pdbx_description
1 polymer ?
#
loop_
_entity_poly.entity_id
_entity_poly.type
_entity_poly.pdbx_seq_one_letter_code
_entity_poly.pdbx_strand_id
1 'polypeptide(L)'
;LFELMNVPLQSPDYSCISKRAKTVEIKYRLPSHGPVAHLVIDATGLKVYGEGEWKIRKHGKEKRRVWRKLHLAVDAATHAIVAAEVSLETVGDNEVLPTLLNPLRRKIEQVSADGAYDTRACYALLQKKGIKATIPPRKNAAFWKKGHPRNEAVAALKAGELEQWKKDSGYHQRSIAETAMYRFKQLIGPKLSLRSYNAQVGEILAGVKVMNKVIGLGMPIRQAVN
;
A
#
# COMPACT_ATOMS: atom_id res chain seq x y z
N LEU A 1 13.42 -15.23 23.23
CA LEU A 1 13.81 -13.93 22.69
C LEU A 1 14.02 -12.90 23.81
N PHE A 2 13.06 -12.72 24.74
CA PHE A 2 13.17 -11.77 25.84
C PHE A 2 14.35 -12.09 26.75
N GLU A 3 14.61 -13.37 27.04
CA GLU A 3 15.80 -13.82 27.76
C GLU A 3 17.09 -13.46 27.05
N LEU A 4 17.18 -13.71 25.73
CA LEU A 4 18.34 -13.34 24.90
C LEU A 4 18.59 -11.83 24.84
N MET A 5 17.55 -11.03 24.96
CA MET A 5 17.62 -9.57 24.98
C MET A 5 17.83 -9.00 26.40
N ASN A 6 17.88 -9.85 27.42
CA ASN A 6 17.92 -9.47 28.82
C ASN A 6 16.82 -8.47 29.22
N VAL A 7 15.61 -8.69 28.70
CA VAL A 7 14.45 -7.83 28.96
C VAL A 7 13.55 -8.52 29.97
N PRO A 8 13.17 -7.86 31.09
CA PRO A 8 12.34 -8.46 32.15
C PRO A 8 10.86 -8.51 31.75
N LEU A 9 10.56 -9.10 30.58
CA LEU A 9 9.22 -9.30 30.08
C LEU A 9 8.95 -10.77 29.83
N GLN A 10 7.71 -11.18 30.10
CA GLN A 10 7.21 -12.50 29.74
C GLN A 10 6.40 -12.42 28.44
N SER A 11 6.49 -13.47 27.63
CA SER A 11 5.66 -13.59 26.45
C SER A 11 4.19 -13.71 26.86
N PRO A 12 3.28 -12.87 26.31
CA PRO A 12 1.87 -13.02 26.60
C PRO A 12 1.33 -14.33 26.02
N ASP A 13 0.33 -14.90 26.69
CA ASP A 13 -0.39 -16.05 26.18
C ASP A 13 -1.09 -15.72 24.85
N TYR A 14 -1.15 -16.69 23.93
CA TYR A 14 -1.77 -16.52 22.60
C TYR A 14 -3.24 -16.10 22.68
N SER A 15 -3.97 -16.53 23.71
CA SER A 15 -5.38 -16.18 23.90
C SER A 15 -5.54 -14.69 24.25
N CYS A 16 -4.59 -14.13 24.99
CA CYS A 16 -4.53 -12.71 25.32
C CYS A 16 -4.34 -11.87 24.05
N ILE A 17 -3.40 -12.27 23.18
CA ILE A 17 -3.15 -11.60 21.90
C ILE A 17 -4.39 -11.71 21.00
N SER A 18 -5.00 -12.89 20.90
CA SER A 18 -6.20 -13.12 20.09
C SER A 18 -7.40 -12.28 20.54
N LYS A 19 -7.60 -12.12 21.85
CA LYS A 19 -8.64 -11.25 22.42
C LYS A 19 -8.37 -9.78 22.11
N ARG A 20 -7.14 -9.32 22.34
CA ARG A 20 -6.73 -7.94 22.07
C ARG A 20 -6.81 -7.57 20.59
N ALA A 21 -6.47 -8.47 19.67
CA ALA A 21 -6.55 -8.24 18.25
C ALA A 21 -7.96 -7.87 17.75
N LYS A 22 -9.02 -8.24 18.51
CA LYS A 22 -10.40 -7.89 18.17
C LYS A 22 -10.81 -6.48 18.62
N THR A 23 -10.16 -5.94 19.66
CA THR A 23 -10.58 -4.72 20.36
C THR A 23 -9.60 -3.56 20.22
N VAL A 24 -8.30 -3.84 19.98
CA VAL A 24 -7.28 -2.80 19.86
C VAL A 24 -7.31 -2.20 18.46
N GLU A 25 -7.68 -0.94 18.37
CA GLU A 25 -7.58 -0.17 17.14
C GLU A 25 -6.12 0.23 16.90
N ILE A 26 -5.52 -0.31 15.84
CA ILE A 26 -4.16 0.06 15.44
C ILE A 26 -4.24 1.27 14.53
N LYS A 27 -3.92 2.45 15.08
CA LYS A 27 -3.80 3.68 14.29
C LYS A 27 -2.42 3.73 13.66
N TYR A 28 -2.40 3.76 12.32
CA TYR A 28 -1.18 3.95 11.58
C TYR A 28 -0.93 5.45 11.38
N ARG A 29 -0.02 6.00 12.17
CA ARG A 29 0.46 7.38 11.99
C ARG A 29 1.97 7.36 12.02
N LEU A 30 2.58 7.78 10.92
CA LEU A 30 4.00 8.12 10.93
C LEU A 30 4.19 9.50 11.56
N PRO A 31 5.28 9.69 12.31
CA PRO A 31 5.74 11.04 12.63
C PRO A 31 5.89 11.83 11.33
N SER A 32 5.35 13.05 11.30
CA SER A 32 5.48 13.91 10.12
C SER A 32 6.87 14.55 10.09
N HIS A 33 7.78 13.96 9.34
CA HIS A 33 9.11 14.53 9.11
C HIS A 33 9.20 15.08 7.69
N GLY A 34 9.28 16.41 7.57
CA GLY A 34 9.56 17.09 6.32
C GLY A 34 8.56 16.88 5.16
N PRO A 35 8.78 17.50 4.01
CA PRO A 35 8.00 17.29 2.80
C PRO A 35 8.31 15.92 2.18
N VAL A 36 7.38 15.43 1.36
CA VAL A 36 7.56 14.24 0.51
C VAL A 36 7.64 14.71 -0.93
N ALA A 37 8.80 14.56 -1.57
CA ALA A 37 8.96 14.95 -2.96
C ALA A 37 8.12 14.05 -3.88
N HIS A 38 8.19 12.74 -3.70
CA HIS A 38 7.47 11.79 -4.54
C HIS A 38 6.85 10.67 -3.72
N LEU A 39 5.55 10.59 -3.70
CA LEU A 39 4.77 9.53 -3.09
C LEU A 39 4.31 8.53 -4.15
N VAL A 40 4.55 7.25 -3.94
CA VAL A 40 4.12 6.18 -4.85
C VAL A 40 3.05 5.33 -4.19
N ILE A 41 1.97 5.05 -4.92
CA ILE A 41 0.78 4.38 -4.39
C ILE A 41 0.49 3.13 -5.22
N ASP A 42 0.20 2.05 -4.52
CA ASP A 42 -0.25 0.80 -5.13
C ASP A 42 -1.05 -0.06 -4.14
N ALA A 43 -1.71 -1.11 -4.63
CA ALA A 43 -2.52 -2.02 -3.82
C ALA A 43 -2.10 -3.48 -4.05
N THR A 44 -2.18 -4.30 -3.01
CA THR A 44 -1.91 -5.73 -3.11
C THR A 44 -2.92 -6.55 -2.35
N GLY A 45 -3.25 -7.75 -2.89
CA GLY A 45 -4.11 -8.72 -2.22
C GLY A 45 -3.36 -9.51 -1.15
N LEU A 46 -4.01 -9.67 0.01
CA LEU A 46 -3.62 -10.56 1.10
C LEU A 46 -4.72 -11.60 1.30
N LYS A 47 -4.36 -12.88 1.31
CA LYS A 47 -5.32 -13.97 1.43
C LYS A 47 -5.71 -14.16 2.90
N VAL A 48 -7.01 -14.31 3.17
CA VAL A 48 -7.48 -14.68 4.51
C VAL A 48 -7.32 -16.19 4.69
N TYR A 49 -6.53 -16.61 5.69
CA TYR A 49 -6.27 -18.01 5.98
C TYR A 49 -7.51 -18.70 6.57
N GLY A 50 -7.79 -19.91 6.13
CA GLY A 50 -8.77 -20.82 6.73
C GLY A 50 -10.23 -20.66 6.27
N GLU A 51 -10.65 -19.54 5.68
CA GLU A 51 -11.97 -19.47 5.07
C GLU A 51 -11.97 -20.11 3.68
N GLY A 52 -12.56 -21.29 3.61
CA GLY A 52 -12.76 -22.01 2.35
C GLY A 52 -11.76 -23.13 2.06
N GLU A 53 -10.51 -23.11 2.54
CA GLU A 53 -9.53 -24.15 2.19
C GLU A 53 -9.86 -25.52 2.78
N TRP A 54 -10.35 -25.58 4.01
CA TRP A 54 -10.73 -26.86 4.63
C TRP A 54 -12.00 -27.45 4.02
N LYS A 55 -12.99 -26.60 3.65
CA LYS A 55 -14.23 -27.03 3.02
C LYS A 55 -14.05 -27.45 1.56
N ILE A 56 -13.12 -26.85 0.83
CA ILE A 56 -12.78 -27.24 -0.54
C ILE A 56 -12.16 -28.64 -0.55
N ARG A 57 -11.27 -28.95 0.40
CA ARG A 57 -10.68 -30.29 0.52
C ARG A 57 -11.70 -31.37 0.87
N LYS A 58 -12.76 -31.04 1.61
CA LYS A 58 -13.72 -32.02 2.12
C LYS A 58 -15.01 -32.14 1.30
N HIS A 59 -15.43 -31.12 0.57
CA HIS A 59 -16.73 -31.06 -0.08
C HIS A 59 -16.74 -30.63 -1.56
N GLY A 60 -15.58 -30.43 -2.18
CA GLY A 60 -15.45 -30.15 -3.62
C GLY A 60 -16.16 -28.92 -4.17
N LYS A 61 -16.83 -28.12 -3.31
CA LYS A 61 -17.50 -26.89 -3.71
C LYS A 61 -16.55 -25.70 -3.51
N GLU A 62 -16.20 -25.02 -4.61
CA GLU A 62 -15.46 -23.77 -4.58
C GLU A 62 -16.18 -22.71 -3.73
N LYS A 63 -15.78 -22.58 -2.47
CA LYS A 63 -16.08 -21.35 -1.74
C LYS A 63 -15.08 -20.30 -2.17
N ARG A 64 -15.62 -19.14 -2.59
CA ARG A 64 -14.86 -17.95 -2.98
C ARG A 64 -13.76 -17.69 -1.95
N ARG A 65 -12.52 -17.65 -2.41
CA ARG A 65 -11.36 -17.27 -1.58
C ARG A 65 -11.56 -15.84 -1.10
N VAL A 66 -11.42 -15.61 0.20
CA VAL A 66 -11.59 -14.28 0.78
C VAL A 66 -10.24 -13.56 0.78
N TRP A 67 -10.24 -12.36 0.25
CA TRP A 67 -9.07 -11.49 0.16
C TRP A 67 -9.32 -10.18 0.88
N ARG A 68 -8.23 -9.54 1.30
CA ARG A 68 -8.21 -8.13 1.70
C ARG A 68 -7.20 -7.40 0.83
N LYS A 69 -7.49 -6.17 0.49
CA LYS A 69 -6.53 -5.31 -0.20
C LYS A 69 -5.79 -4.46 0.81
N LEU A 70 -4.47 -4.47 0.71
CA LEU A 70 -3.60 -3.54 1.40
C LEU A 70 -3.16 -2.48 0.39
N HIS A 71 -3.53 -1.23 0.65
CA HIS A 71 -3.11 -0.06 -0.11
C HIS A 71 -1.97 0.61 0.64
N LEU A 72 -0.88 0.89 -0.05
CA LEU A 72 0.30 1.54 0.50
C LEU A 72 0.59 2.83 -0.24
N ALA A 73 0.91 3.87 0.52
CA ALA A 73 1.52 5.09 0.03
C ALA A 73 2.94 5.16 0.58
N VAL A 74 3.93 5.10 -0.30
CA VAL A 74 5.35 4.95 0.05
C VAL A 74 6.10 6.18 -0.44
N ASP A 75 6.95 6.75 0.41
CA ASP A 75 7.89 7.79 0.04
C ASP A 75 9.01 7.17 -0.81
N ALA A 76 9.14 7.65 -2.04
CA ALA A 76 10.10 7.11 -2.99
C ALA A 76 11.56 7.33 -2.58
N ALA A 77 11.85 8.37 -1.81
CA ALA A 77 13.21 8.69 -1.38
C ALA A 77 13.66 7.85 -0.16
N THR A 78 12.76 7.67 0.82
CA THR A 78 13.09 7.00 2.08
C THR A 78 12.62 5.55 2.13
N HIS A 79 11.80 5.11 1.19
CA HIS A 79 11.10 3.83 1.16
C HIS A 79 10.14 3.63 2.36
N ALA A 80 9.92 4.64 3.19
CA ALA A 80 9.01 4.57 4.33
C ALA A 80 7.55 4.56 3.85
N ILE A 81 6.75 3.71 4.46
CA ILE A 81 5.31 3.73 4.23
C ILE A 81 4.72 4.92 4.99
N VAL A 82 4.22 5.89 4.25
CA VAL A 82 3.67 7.14 4.78
C VAL A 82 2.20 7.00 5.17
N ALA A 83 1.45 6.20 4.42
CA ALA A 83 0.07 5.83 4.74
C ALA A 83 -0.22 4.40 4.31
N ALA A 84 -1.13 3.76 5.02
CA ALA A 84 -1.63 2.44 4.70
C ALA A 84 -3.12 2.37 5.00
N GLU A 85 -3.86 1.69 4.12
CA GLU A 85 -5.30 1.45 4.27
C GLU A 85 -5.63 0.01 3.88
N VAL A 86 -6.66 -0.53 4.49
CA VAL A 86 -7.12 -1.90 4.25
C VAL A 86 -8.56 -1.87 3.77
N SER A 87 -8.84 -2.52 2.66
CA SER A 87 -10.19 -2.59 2.11
C SER A 87 -10.61 -4.03 1.78
N LEU A 88 -11.90 -4.20 1.49
CA LEU A 88 -12.42 -5.40 0.87
C LEU A 88 -11.94 -5.49 -0.59
N GLU A 89 -11.91 -6.69 -1.14
CA GLU A 89 -11.48 -6.92 -2.54
C GLU A 89 -12.34 -6.20 -3.57
N THR A 90 -13.62 -5.96 -3.22
CA THR A 90 -14.62 -5.30 -4.10
C THR A 90 -14.46 -3.79 -4.19
N VAL A 91 -13.71 -3.18 -3.26
CA VAL A 91 -13.46 -1.73 -3.27
C VAL A 91 -12.45 -1.38 -4.36
N GLY A 92 -12.76 -0.38 -5.18
CA GLY A 92 -11.86 0.12 -6.22
C GLY A 92 -10.63 0.81 -5.62
N ASP A 93 -9.46 0.61 -6.22
CA ASP A 93 -8.23 1.20 -5.67
C ASP A 93 -8.28 2.73 -5.66
N ASN A 94 -8.92 3.34 -6.66
CA ASN A 94 -9.16 4.78 -6.75
C ASN A 94 -10.06 5.32 -5.62
N GLU A 95 -10.95 4.51 -5.07
CA GLU A 95 -11.88 4.91 -3.99
C GLU A 95 -11.15 5.10 -2.65
N VAL A 96 -10.00 4.45 -2.48
CA VAL A 96 -9.19 4.50 -1.25
C VAL A 96 -8.23 5.70 -1.24
N LEU A 97 -8.00 6.36 -2.38
CA LEU A 97 -7.07 7.49 -2.46
C LEU A 97 -7.37 8.62 -1.44
N PRO A 98 -8.64 9.02 -1.21
CA PRO A 98 -8.95 10.03 -0.20
C PRO A 98 -8.56 9.61 1.22
N THR A 99 -8.80 8.36 1.61
CA THR A 99 -8.44 7.82 2.94
C THR A 99 -6.94 7.79 3.16
N LEU A 100 -6.16 7.50 2.12
CA LEU A 100 -4.70 7.54 2.19
C LEU A 100 -4.15 8.98 2.32
N LEU A 101 -4.69 9.93 1.54
CA LEU A 101 -4.09 11.26 1.40
C LEU A 101 -4.67 12.32 2.35
N ASN A 102 -5.95 12.23 2.75
CA ASN A 102 -6.58 13.26 3.58
C ASN A 102 -5.97 13.39 4.99
N PRO A 103 -5.57 12.30 5.65
CA PRO A 103 -4.93 12.41 6.96
C PRO A 103 -3.52 13.00 6.91
N LEU A 104 -2.88 13.02 5.73
CA LEU A 104 -1.51 13.50 5.59
C LEU A 104 -1.48 15.04 5.63
N ARG A 105 -0.77 15.59 6.60
CA ARG A 105 -0.55 17.04 6.79
C ARG A 105 0.73 17.55 6.12
N ARG A 106 1.53 16.61 5.58
CA ARG A 106 2.81 16.91 4.93
C ARG A 106 2.58 17.51 3.55
N LYS A 107 3.48 18.39 3.12
CA LYS A 107 3.56 18.79 1.71
C LYS A 107 3.98 17.58 0.88
N ILE A 108 3.22 17.25 -0.14
CA ILE A 108 3.51 16.19 -1.11
C ILE A 108 3.59 16.89 -2.47
N GLU A 109 4.68 16.71 -3.19
CA GLU A 109 4.87 17.41 -4.46
C GLU A 109 4.30 16.60 -5.63
N GLN A 110 4.52 15.28 -5.63
CA GLN A 110 4.09 14.39 -6.71
C GLN A 110 3.53 13.09 -6.15
N VAL A 111 2.51 12.54 -6.82
CA VAL A 111 1.96 11.21 -6.58
C VAL A 111 1.99 10.42 -7.86
N SER A 112 2.61 9.22 -7.83
CA SER A 112 2.50 8.21 -8.89
C SER A 112 1.63 7.05 -8.45
N ALA A 113 0.70 6.67 -9.31
CA ALA A 113 -0.18 5.52 -9.12
C ALA A 113 -0.47 4.87 -10.49
N ASP A 114 -1.02 3.67 -10.50
CA ASP A 114 -1.34 2.98 -11.74
C ASP A 114 -2.59 3.53 -12.44
N GLY A 115 -2.92 2.98 -13.61
CA GLY A 115 -4.08 3.41 -14.41
C GLY A 115 -5.44 3.15 -13.74
N ALA A 116 -5.53 2.39 -12.64
CA ALA A 116 -6.77 2.25 -11.86
C ALA A 116 -7.18 3.57 -11.21
N TYR A 117 -6.20 4.42 -10.89
CA TYR A 117 -6.40 5.76 -10.32
C TYR A 117 -6.68 6.84 -11.39
N ASP A 118 -6.70 6.50 -12.68
CA ASP A 118 -7.02 7.45 -13.77
C ASP A 118 -8.51 7.80 -13.79
N THR A 119 -8.95 8.55 -12.78
CA THR A 119 -10.33 8.99 -12.59
C THR A 119 -10.43 10.48 -12.26
N ARG A 120 -11.55 11.11 -12.62
CA ARG A 120 -11.80 12.54 -12.32
C ARG A 120 -11.71 12.84 -10.82
N ALA A 121 -12.22 11.93 -9.98
CA ALA A 121 -12.20 12.09 -8.54
C ALA A 121 -10.75 12.11 -7.98
N CYS A 122 -9.88 11.21 -8.46
CA CYS A 122 -8.48 11.19 -8.06
C CYS A 122 -7.74 12.47 -8.47
N TYR A 123 -7.91 12.90 -9.71
CA TYR A 123 -7.29 14.14 -10.19
C TYR A 123 -7.80 15.37 -9.45
N ALA A 124 -9.11 15.47 -9.18
CA ALA A 124 -9.68 16.58 -8.41
C ALA A 124 -9.13 16.62 -6.98
N LEU A 125 -8.96 15.47 -6.32
CA LEU A 125 -8.34 15.40 -5.00
C LEU A 125 -6.88 15.86 -5.02
N LEU A 126 -6.08 15.38 -5.97
CA LEU A 126 -4.68 15.75 -6.12
C LEU A 126 -4.53 17.23 -6.42
N GLN A 127 -5.34 17.76 -7.33
CA GLN A 127 -5.36 19.19 -7.66
C GLN A 127 -5.74 20.04 -6.45
N LYS A 128 -6.76 19.67 -5.68
CA LYS A 128 -7.16 20.36 -4.45
C LYS A 128 -6.03 20.42 -3.42
N LYS A 129 -5.18 19.40 -3.39
CA LYS A 129 -4.02 19.34 -2.49
C LYS A 129 -2.75 19.97 -3.08
N GLY A 130 -2.78 20.48 -4.30
CA GLY A 130 -1.61 21.02 -5.00
C GLY A 130 -0.56 19.96 -5.35
N ILE A 131 -0.98 18.73 -5.57
CA ILE A 131 -0.09 17.59 -5.83
C ILE A 131 -0.06 17.29 -7.33
N LYS A 132 1.13 17.16 -7.91
CA LYS A 132 1.31 16.71 -9.29
C LYS A 132 0.90 15.23 -9.41
N ALA A 133 -0.06 14.96 -10.30
CA ALA A 133 -0.49 13.59 -10.59
C ALA A 133 0.38 12.98 -11.71
N THR A 134 0.97 11.81 -11.46
CA THR A 134 1.69 11.01 -12.44
C THR A 134 1.02 9.65 -12.56
N ILE A 135 -0.07 9.63 -13.31
CA ILE A 135 -0.95 8.46 -13.47
C ILE A 135 -1.07 8.19 -14.98
N PRO A 136 -0.64 7.01 -15.45
CA PRO A 136 -0.77 6.67 -16.87
C PRO A 136 -2.25 6.55 -17.23
N PRO A 137 -2.67 7.07 -18.40
CA PRO A 137 -4.04 6.97 -18.86
C PRO A 137 -4.36 5.52 -19.24
N ARG A 138 -5.63 5.15 -19.13
CA ARG A 138 -6.12 3.85 -19.60
C ARG A 138 -5.98 3.75 -21.12
N LYS A 139 -5.89 2.53 -21.65
CA LYS A 139 -5.67 2.26 -23.08
C LYS A 139 -6.59 3.05 -24.03
N ASN A 140 -7.86 3.23 -23.68
CA ASN A 140 -8.86 3.93 -24.48
C ASN A 140 -9.16 5.34 -23.95
N ALA A 141 -8.17 6.01 -23.35
CA ALA A 141 -8.37 7.30 -22.72
C ALA A 141 -8.67 8.40 -23.77
N ALA A 142 -9.73 9.16 -23.53
CA ALA A 142 -10.04 10.39 -24.26
C ALA A 142 -9.51 11.61 -23.50
N PHE A 143 -9.31 12.73 -24.21
CA PHE A 143 -8.98 14.00 -23.59
C PHE A 143 -10.13 14.49 -22.69
N TRP A 144 -9.75 15.13 -21.59
CA TRP A 144 -10.70 15.85 -20.75
C TRP A 144 -10.73 17.34 -21.15
N LYS A 145 -11.24 18.20 -20.26
CA LYS A 145 -11.29 19.64 -20.48
C LYS A 145 -9.93 20.18 -20.93
N LYS A 146 -9.92 21.14 -21.86
CA LYS A 146 -8.70 21.81 -22.33
C LYS A 146 -7.89 22.37 -21.17
N GLY A 147 -6.57 22.14 -21.18
CA GLY A 147 -5.66 22.56 -20.12
C GLY A 147 -5.62 21.61 -18.88
N HIS A 148 -6.35 20.50 -18.88
CA HIS A 148 -6.27 19.55 -17.77
C HIS A 148 -4.92 18.79 -17.78
N PRO A 149 -4.19 18.70 -16.64
CA PRO A 149 -2.85 18.09 -16.58
C PRO A 149 -2.77 16.65 -17.13
N ARG A 150 -3.84 15.87 -16.96
CA ARG A 150 -3.95 14.50 -17.50
C ARG A 150 -3.81 14.45 -19.02
N ASN A 151 -4.18 15.50 -19.72
CA ASN A 151 -4.19 15.51 -21.18
C ASN A 151 -2.79 15.37 -21.78
N GLU A 152 -1.75 15.75 -21.06
CA GLU A 152 -0.35 15.53 -21.44
C GLU A 152 -0.05 14.03 -21.59
N ALA A 153 -0.39 13.22 -20.59
CA ALA A 153 -0.23 11.78 -20.64
C ALA A 153 -1.10 11.11 -21.73
N VAL A 154 -2.31 11.65 -21.99
CA VAL A 154 -3.18 11.16 -23.06
C VAL A 154 -2.61 11.52 -24.44
N ALA A 155 -2.01 12.69 -24.60
CA ALA A 155 -1.33 13.07 -25.84
C ALA A 155 -0.16 12.13 -26.13
N ALA A 156 0.68 11.87 -25.14
CA ALA A 156 1.79 10.91 -25.23
C ALA A 156 1.29 9.48 -25.58
N LEU A 157 0.19 9.04 -24.98
CA LEU A 157 -0.43 7.74 -25.32
C LEU A 157 -0.83 7.69 -26.80
N LYS A 158 -1.51 8.74 -27.32
CA LYS A 158 -1.98 8.80 -28.70
C LYS A 158 -0.85 8.94 -29.73
N ALA A 159 0.25 9.58 -29.34
CA ALA A 159 1.46 9.68 -30.13
C ALA A 159 2.33 8.41 -30.13
N GLY A 160 2.02 7.42 -29.28
CA GLY A 160 2.88 6.24 -29.10
C GLY A 160 4.10 6.48 -28.22
N GLU A 161 4.17 7.63 -27.53
CA GLU A 161 5.31 8.10 -26.74
C GLU A 161 5.11 7.91 -25.23
N LEU A 162 4.15 7.06 -24.82
CA LEU A 162 3.80 6.87 -23.40
C LEU A 162 5.01 6.39 -22.56
N GLU A 163 5.88 5.58 -23.12
CA GLU A 163 7.08 5.10 -22.41
C GLU A 163 8.08 6.24 -22.14
N GLN A 164 8.22 7.16 -23.08
CA GLN A 164 9.05 8.35 -22.88
C GLN A 164 8.43 9.25 -21.80
N TRP A 165 7.12 9.49 -21.86
CA TRP A 165 6.40 10.24 -20.83
C TRP A 165 6.57 9.63 -19.44
N LYS A 166 6.55 8.29 -19.31
CA LYS A 166 6.80 7.60 -18.04
C LYS A 166 8.21 7.85 -17.50
N LYS A 167 9.21 7.89 -18.38
CA LYS A 167 10.60 8.21 -18.00
C LYS A 167 10.72 9.65 -17.51
N ASP A 168 10.24 10.60 -18.30
CA ASP A 168 10.36 12.03 -18.04
C ASP A 168 9.56 12.47 -16.82
N SER A 169 8.41 11.86 -16.57
CA SER A 169 7.57 12.11 -15.41
C SER A 169 8.05 11.43 -14.12
N GLY A 170 9.06 10.56 -14.18
CA GLY A 170 9.54 9.77 -13.04
C GLY A 170 8.57 8.67 -12.59
N TYR A 171 7.63 8.26 -13.45
CA TYR A 171 6.63 7.22 -13.14
C TYR A 171 7.26 5.89 -12.71
N HIS A 172 8.44 5.56 -13.20
CA HIS A 172 9.12 4.30 -12.87
C HIS A 172 9.41 4.13 -11.38
N GLN A 173 9.47 5.21 -10.61
CA GLN A 173 9.58 5.13 -9.15
C GLN A 173 8.40 4.40 -8.49
N ARG A 174 7.27 4.22 -9.19
CA ARG A 174 6.14 3.42 -8.70
C ARG A 174 6.56 1.99 -8.32
N SER A 175 7.58 1.43 -8.96
CA SER A 175 8.13 0.11 -8.61
C SER A 175 8.59 0.01 -7.14
N ILE A 176 8.84 1.13 -6.47
CA ILE A 176 9.16 1.16 -5.03
C ILE A 176 7.96 0.71 -4.20
N ALA A 177 6.72 1.02 -4.62
CA ALA A 177 5.53 0.50 -3.95
C ALA A 177 5.43 -1.04 -4.11
N GLU A 178 5.72 -1.57 -5.29
CA GLU A 178 5.78 -3.01 -5.53
C GLU A 178 6.86 -3.68 -4.66
N THR A 179 8.02 -3.03 -4.54
CA THR A 179 9.10 -3.48 -3.65
C THR A 179 8.67 -3.49 -2.19
N ALA A 180 7.94 -2.47 -1.73
CA ALA A 180 7.41 -2.41 -0.38
C ALA A 180 6.39 -3.54 -0.13
N MET A 181 5.52 -3.83 -1.10
CA MET A 181 4.56 -4.94 -1.02
C MET A 181 5.26 -6.30 -1.02
N TYR A 182 6.28 -6.47 -1.85
CA TYR A 182 7.09 -7.68 -1.84
C TYR A 182 7.75 -7.89 -0.46
N ARG A 183 8.38 -6.86 0.10
CA ARG A 183 8.98 -6.91 1.45
C ARG A 183 7.95 -7.25 2.52
N PHE A 184 6.76 -6.63 2.46
CA PHE A 184 5.67 -6.95 3.38
C PHE A 184 5.34 -8.44 3.34
N LYS A 185 5.13 -9.00 2.14
CA LYS A 185 4.80 -10.42 1.96
C LYS A 185 5.92 -11.36 2.40
N GLN A 186 7.18 -10.97 2.25
CA GLN A 186 8.32 -11.78 2.68
C GLN A 186 8.55 -11.73 4.20
N LEU A 187 8.41 -10.56 4.83
CA LEU A 187 8.70 -10.37 6.25
C LEU A 187 7.52 -10.71 7.16
N ILE A 188 6.31 -10.34 6.75
CA ILE A 188 5.09 -10.49 7.56
C ILE A 188 4.28 -11.70 7.08
N GLY A 189 4.21 -11.90 5.76
CA GLY A 189 3.50 -13.00 5.15
C GLY A 189 2.41 -12.53 4.17
N PRO A 190 2.06 -13.38 3.18
CA PRO A 190 1.03 -13.08 2.19
C PRO A 190 -0.39 -13.46 2.66
N LYS A 191 -0.52 -14.01 3.88
CA LYS A 191 -1.77 -14.54 4.42
C LYS A 191 -2.09 -13.91 5.77
N LEU A 192 -3.38 -13.69 6.02
CA LEU A 192 -3.91 -13.21 7.29
C LEU A 192 -4.40 -14.38 8.14
N SER A 193 -4.08 -14.38 9.40
CA SER A 193 -4.39 -15.45 10.35
C SER A 193 -5.64 -15.18 11.19
N LEU A 194 -6.00 -13.91 11.37
CA LEU A 194 -7.11 -13.51 12.21
C LEU A 194 -8.46 -13.60 11.48
N ARG A 195 -9.54 -13.89 12.22
CA ARG A 195 -10.84 -14.24 11.63
C ARG A 195 -11.76 -13.05 11.39
N SER A 196 -11.83 -12.10 12.32
CA SER A 196 -12.70 -10.94 12.17
C SER A 196 -12.06 -9.87 11.29
N TYR A 197 -12.87 -9.10 10.56
CA TYR A 197 -12.39 -8.03 9.69
C TYR A 197 -11.51 -7.03 10.45
N ASN A 198 -11.99 -6.53 11.59
CA ASN A 198 -11.22 -5.55 12.39
C ASN A 198 -9.87 -6.11 12.86
N ALA A 199 -9.85 -7.40 13.26
CA ALA A 199 -8.59 -8.04 13.64
C ALA A 199 -7.64 -8.20 12.43
N GLN A 200 -8.16 -8.50 11.24
CA GLN A 200 -7.38 -8.55 10.01
C GLN A 200 -6.79 -7.19 9.64
N VAL A 201 -7.58 -6.12 9.78
CA VAL A 201 -7.08 -4.74 9.62
C VAL A 201 -5.97 -4.46 10.62
N GLY A 202 -6.16 -4.81 11.89
CA GLY A 202 -5.14 -4.68 12.93
C GLY A 202 -3.86 -5.46 12.62
N GLU A 203 -3.99 -6.72 12.17
CA GLU A 203 -2.86 -7.58 11.77
C GLU A 203 -2.03 -6.94 10.66
N ILE A 204 -2.69 -6.43 9.62
CA ILE A 204 -2.03 -5.77 8.48
C ILE A 204 -1.32 -4.48 8.94
N LEU A 205 -2.01 -3.61 9.66
CA LEU A 205 -1.45 -2.32 10.09
C LEU A 205 -0.31 -2.50 11.10
N ALA A 206 -0.37 -3.52 11.95
CA ALA A 206 0.75 -3.91 12.82
C ALA A 206 1.96 -4.34 11.97
N GLY A 207 1.75 -5.16 10.94
CA GLY A 207 2.78 -5.58 9.99
C GLY A 207 3.43 -4.39 9.28
N VAL A 208 2.63 -3.41 8.84
CA VAL A 208 3.14 -2.17 8.23
C VAL A 208 4.03 -1.38 9.21
N LYS A 209 3.62 -1.27 10.48
CA LYS A 209 4.44 -0.64 11.53
C LYS A 209 5.77 -1.35 11.73
N VAL A 210 5.75 -2.68 11.80
CA VAL A 210 6.96 -3.51 11.93
C VAL A 210 7.88 -3.26 10.74
N MET A 211 7.33 -3.28 9.51
CA MET A 211 8.11 -3.05 8.30
C MET A 211 8.79 -1.68 8.30
N ASN A 212 8.10 -0.61 8.69
CA ASN A 212 8.71 0.71 8.81
C ASN A 212 9.78 0.76 9.91
N LYS A 213 9.59 0.04 11.01
CA LYS A 213 10.61 -0.07 12.04
C LYS A 213 11.88 -0.74 11.49
N VAL A 214 11.73 -1.81 10.72
CA VAL A 214 12.85 -2.51 10.07
C VAL A 214 13.55 -1.60 9.04
N ILE A 215 12.79 -0.88 8.21
CA ILE A 215 13.36 0.10 7.27
C ILE A 215 14.18 1.16 8.02
N GLY A 216 13.67 1.65 9.14
CA GLY A 216 14.37 2.64 9.98
C GLY A 216 15.65 2.13 10.67
N LEU A 217 15.86 0.81 10.76
CA LEU A 217 17.10 0.22 11.24
C LEU A 217 18.20 0.16 10.17
N GLY A 218 17.87 0.51 8.94
CA GLY A 218 18.78 0.46 7.79
C GLY A 218 18.49 -0.70 6.85
N MET A 219 19.03 -0.60 5.64
CA MET A 219 18.92 -1.65 4.63
C MET A 219 19.97 -2.74 4.89
N PRO A 220 19.62 -4.03 4.69
CA PRO A 220 20.57 -5.11 4.88
C PRO A 220 21.72 -4.97 3.87
N ILE A 221 22.95 -5.02 4.40
CA ILE A 221 24.18 -5.05 3.59
C ILE A 221 24.46 -6.53 3.29
N ARG A 222 24.45 -6.89 2.02
CA ARG A 222 24.83 -8.24 1.60
C ARG A 222 26.34 -8.39 1.71
N GLN A 223 26.79 -9.37 2.49
CA GLN A 223 28.19 -9.82 2.49
C GLN A 223 28.27 -11.08 1.63
N ALA A 224 29.24 -11.13 0.72
CA ALA A 224 29.58 -12.36 0.03
C ALA A 224 30.16 -13.33 1.07
N VAL A 225 29.56 -14.50 1.21
CA VAL A 225 30.13 -15.60 1.97
C VAL A 225 30.99 -16.36 0.97
N ASN A 226 32.31 -16.28 1.14
CA ASN A 226 33.27 -17.09 0.37
C ASN A 226 33.23 -18.53 0.85
#